data_d89b960722149d7c05586ff2ba7f176f
#
_entry.id   d89b960722149d7c05586ff2ba7f176f
#
_cell.length_a   1.000
_cell.length_b   1.000
_cell.length_c   1.000
_cell.angle_alpha   90.00
_cell.angle_beta   90.00
_cell.angle_gamma   90.00
#
_symmetry.space_group_name_H-M   'P 1'
#
loop_
_entity.id
_entity.type
_entity.pdbx_description
1 polymer ?
#
loop_
_entity_poly.entity_id
_entity_poly.type
_entity_poly.pdbx_seq_one_letter_code
_entity_poly.pdbx_strand_id
1 'polypeptide(L)'
;MRFGKYHSIILATGYFLITACSNTRHLPANDKLYTGANIEVNGTSTVREKKVLTEDLEGLTRPKPNSKLLGLRLKLSIYNLFRKKKENSFFGRIRDKNGEPPVLLTQVDLQQNVRVLQSHMENKGYFRAKVAGDTILRRKKANARYSVEAGRQYMINAIHFPEDSNALFAAIRKSSMESLLIPGKPFDLDVIRAERVRIDGYLKERGFYFFSPEFILVKTDTTLGNGLVNMFVAVKPDIPIESREVYRIKDVQIYTGYSLNMERIDSSRSQAKYYKGYYIIDRRKRYKPWLFSETMKFEPGDVYNRTDHNLTLSRLVNLDLFKFVKNRFEINRETDS
;
A
#
# COMPACT_ATOMS: atom_id res chain seq x y z
N MET A 1 -3.82 -24.70 -61.39
CA MET A 1 -4.40 -23.37 -61.13
C MET A 1 -5.64 -23.42 -60.25
N ARG A 2 -5.60 -23.98 -59.03
CA ARG A 2 -6.74 -24.00 -58.09
C ARG A 2 -6.45 -23.43 -56.71
N PHE A 3 -5.19 -23.08 -56.40
CA PHE A 3 -4.79 -22.57 -55.09
C PHE A 3 -5.12 -21.07 -54.82
N GLY A 4 -5.25 -20.26 -55.88
CA GLY A 4 -5.49 -18.81 -55.75
C GLY A 4 -6.90 -18.41 -55.26
N LYS A 5 -7.93 -19.24 -55.52
CA LYS A 5 -9.33 -18.93 -55.16
C LYS A 5 -9.60 -19.03 -53.64
N TYR A 6 -8.92 -19.96 -52.97
CA TYR A 6 -9.11 -20.13 -51.51
C TYR A 6 -8.42 -19.02 -50.69
N HIS A 7 -7.27 -18.53 -51.16
CA HIS A 7 -6.58 -17.39 -50.50
C HIS A 7 -7.40 -16.11 -50.61
N SER A 8 -8.01 -15.82 -51.75
CA SER A 8 -8.87 -14.66 -51.94
C SER A 8 -10.15 -14.74 -51.09
N ILE A 9 -10.73 -15.93 -50.91
CA ILE A 9 -11.92 -16.16 -50.10
C ILE A 9 -11.57 -15.99 -48.62
N ILE A 10 -10.43 -16.51 -48.14
CA ILE A 10 -9.96 -16.36 -46.74
C ILE A 10 -9.63 -14.89 -46.43
N LEU A 11 -8.97 -14.18 -47.36
CA LEU A 11 -8.70 -12.75 -47.23
C LEU A 11 -9.98 -11.91 -47.24
N ALA A 12 -10.95 -12.21 -48.13
CA ALA A 12 -12.24 -11.51 -48.16
C ALA A 12 -13.09 -11.78 -46.90
N THR A 13 -13.11 -13.02 -46.39
CA THR A 13 -13.82 -13.38 -45.17
C THR A 13 -13.15 -12.72 -43.95
N GLY A 14 -11.82 -12.65 -43.89
CA GLY A 14 -11.07 -11.93 -42.89
C GLY A 14 -11.37 -10.43 -42.88
N TYR A 15 -11.43 -9.80 -44.03
CA TYR A 15 -11.75 -8.39 -44.21
C TYR A 15 -13.20 -8.05 -43.79
N PHE A 16 -14.15 -8.94 -44.12
CA PHE A 16 -15.56 -8.79 -43.75
C PHE A 16 -15.79 -8.93 -42.22
N LEU A 17 -15.01 -9.78 -41.54
CA LEU A 17 -15.08 -9.94 -40.09
C LEU A 17 -14.53 -8.70 -39.35
N ILE A 18 -13.55 -8.00 -39.90
CA ILE A 18 -12.96 -6.79 -39.30
C ILE A 18 -13.89 -5.59 -39.39
N THR A 19 -14.68 -5.48 -40.49
CA THR A 19 -15.62 -4.37 -40.67
C THR A 19 -16.95 -4.53 -39.95
N ALA A 20 -17.32 -5.75 -39.56
CA ALA A 20 -18.62 -6.06 -38.95
C ALA A 20 -18.74 -5.69 -37.44
N CYS A 21 -17.63 -5.52 -36.75
CA CYS A 21 -17.65 -5.24 -35.31
C CYS A 21 -17.33 -3.79 -34.97
N SER A 22 -18.26 -2.88 -35.24
CA SER A 22 -18.20 -1.53 -34.70
C SER A 22 -18.42 -1.59 -33.17
N ASN A 23 -17.36 -1.40 -32.39
CA ASN A 23 -17.40 -1.38 -30.91
C ASN A 23 -18.33 -0.29 -30.32
N THR A 24 -18.86 0.58 -31.18
CA THR A 24 -19.76 1.69 -30.81
C THR A 24 -21.20 1.50 -31.28
N ARG A 25 -21.54 0.35 -31.91
CA ARG A 25 -22.89 0.12 -32.47
C ARG A 25 -23.98 -0.01 -31.41
N HIS A 26 -23.63 -0.52 -30.24
CA HIS A 26 -24.56 -0.88 -29.17
C HIS A 26 -24.48 0.01 -27.93
N LEU A 27 -23.92 1.20 -28.08
CA LEU A 27 -23.88 2.18 -26.99
C LEU A 27 -25.29 2.79 -26.76
N PRO A 28 -25.61 3.23 -25.54
CA PRO A 28 -26.78 4.05 -25.27
C PRO A 28 -26.80 5.28 -26.18
N ALA A 29 -28.01 5.74 -26.54
CA ALA A 29 -28.19 6.82 -27.52
C ALA A 29 -27.47 8.12 -27.11
N ASN A 30 -27.45 8.42 -25.83
CA ASN A 30 -26.91 9.68 -25.29
C ASN A 30 -25.54 9.53 -24.65
N ASP A 31 -24.84 8.39 -24.88
CA ASP A 31 -23.54 8.16 -24.27
C ASP A 31 -22.45 7.82 -25.31
N LYS A 32 -21.21 7.93 -24.91
CA LYS A 32 -20.05 7.71 -25.75
C LYS A 32 -19.10 6.69 -25.13
N LEU A 33 -18.46 5.89 -25.98
CA LEU A 33 -17.42 4.97 -25.55
C LEU A 33 -16.21 5.77 -25.04
N TYR A 34 -15.90 5.60 -23.76
CA TYR A 34 -14.68 6.16 -23.21
C TYR A 34 -13.45 5.43 -23.75
N THR A 35 -12.52 6.18 -24.32
CA THR A 35 -11.36 5.61 -25.02
C THR A 35 -10.06 5.75 -24.21
N GLY A 36 -10.08 6.49 -23.12
CA GLY A 36 -8.95 6.68 -22.23
C GLY A 36 -8.76 8.14 -21.81
N ALA A 37 -7.72 8.36 -21.01
CA ALA A 37 -7.24 9.69 -20.66
C ALA A 37 -6.02 10.05 -21.52
N ASN A 38 -5.85 11.34 -21.78
CA ASN A 38 -4.63 11.93 -22.30
C ASN A 38 -4.16 12.97 -21.28
N ILE A 39 -2.91 12.85 -20.83
CA ILE A 39 -2.33 13.75 -19.82
C ILE A 39 -1.23 14.57 -20.50
N GLU A 40 -1.37 15.88 -20.43
CA GLU A 40 -0.42 16.83 -20.99
C GLU A 40 0.28 17.54 -19.80
N VAL A 41 1.52 17.17 -19.52
CA VAL A 41 2.32 17.77 -18.45
C VAL A 41 3.20 18.87 -19.02
N ASN A 42 3.13 20.07 -18.44
CA ASN A 42 3.92 21.24 -18.79
C ASN A 42 4.64 21.79 -17.55
N GLY A 43 5.63 22.66 -17.78
CA GLY A 43 6.34 23.32 -16.68
C GLY A 43 7.34 22.44 -15.94
N THR A 44 7.75 21.30 -16.50
CA THR A 44 8.83 20.45 -15.98
C THR A 44 10.20 20.92 -16.45
N SER A 45 11.25 20.64 -15.66
CA SER A 45 12.61 21.05 -15.98
C SER A 45 13.28 20.17 -17.04
N THR A 46 12.87 18.91 -17.17
CA THR A 46 13.47 17.96 -18.12
C THR A 46 12.44 17.10 -18.84
N VAL A 47 12.80 16.61 -20.03
CA VAL A 47 11.98 15.66 -20.80
C VAL A 47 11.78 14.34 -20.03
N ARG A 48 12.79 13.90 -19.29
CA ARG A 48 12.71 12.66 -18.47
C ARG A 48 11.69 12.82 -17.35
N GLU A 49 11.74 13.92 -16.63
CA GLU A 49 10.78 14.27 -15.58
C GLU A 49 9.36 14.30 -16.12
N LYS A 50 9.14 14.98 -17.24
CA LYS A 50 7.84 15.01 -17.94
C LYS A 50 7.32 13.62 -18.24
N LYS A 51 8.17 12.72 -18.76
CA LYS A 51 7.78 11.36 -19.12
C LYS A 51 7.36 10.56 -17.87
N VAL A 52 8.17 10.57 -16.82
CA VAL A 52 7.89 9.85 -15.57
C VAL A 52 6.58 10.36 -14.96
N LEU A 53 6.40 11.67 -14.84
CA LEU A 53 5.15 12.23 -14.31
C LEU A 53 3.93 11.85 -15.17
N THR A 54 4.06 11.88 -16.50
CA THR A 54 2.95 11.51 -17.39
C THR A 54 2.53 10.05 -17.16
N GLU A 55 3.49 9.12 -17.09
CA GLU A 55 3.24 7.69 -16.88
C GLU A 55 2.59 7.44 -15.50
N ASP A 56 3.09 8.09 -14.44
CA ASP A 56 2.55 7.99 -13.08
C ASP A 56 1.09 8.49 -13.03
N LEU A 57 0.83 9.66 -13.60
CA LEU A 57 -0.49 10.28 -13.61
C LEU A 57 -1.50 9.49 -14.45
N GLU A 58 -1.11 8.95 -15.62
CA GLU A 58 -1.96 8.07 -16.43
C GLU A 58 -2.41 6.83 -15.65
N GLY A 59 -1.53 6.32 -14.80
CA GLY A 59 -1.79 5.21 -13.89
C GLY A 59 -2.96 5.45 -12.94
N LEU A 60 -3.22 6.71 -12.55
CA LEU A 60 -4.18 7.11 -11.51
C LEU A 60 -5.59 7.36 -12.02
N THR A 61 -5.77 7.68 -13.31
CA THR A 61 -7.10 8.01 -13.86
C THR A 61 -8.06 6.83 -13.80
N ARG A 62 -9.33 7.09 -13.48
CA ARG A 62 -10.42 6.10 -13.42
C ARG A 62 -11.68 6.63 -14.11
N PRO A 63 -12.50 5.73 -14.68
CA PRO A 63 -12.23 4.31 -14.89
C PRO A 63 -11.12 4.07 -15.93
N LYS A 64 -10.53 2.87 -15.93
CA LYS A 64 -9.64 2.47 -17.03
C LYS A 64 -10.48 2.22 -18.30
N PRO A 65 -10.02 2.63 -19.48
CA PRO A 65 -10.72 2.32 -20.73
C PRO A 65 -10.69 0.81 -21.02
N ASN A 66 -11.59 0.34 -21.87
CA ASN A 66 -11.58 -1.05 -22.33
C ASN A 66 -10.20 -1.46 -22.86
N SER A 67 -9.76 -2.64 -22.44
CA SER A 67 -8.44 -3.19 -22.77
C SER A 67 -8.21 -3.29 -24.28
N LYS A 68 -6.98 -3.01 -24.71
CA LYS A 68 -6.55 -3.14 -26.11
C LYS A 68 -5.50 -4.24 -26.22
N LEU A 69 -5.63 -5.07 -27.25
CA LEU A 69 -4.61 -6.03 -27.67
C LEU A 69 -4.30 -5.75 -29.14
N LEU A 70 -3.05 -5.45 -29.48
CA LEU A 70 -2.63 -5.04 -30.83
C LEU A 70 -3.49 -3.89 -31.44
N GLY A 71 -3.85 -2.92 -30.58
CA GLY A 71 -4.69 -1.77 -30.98
C GLY A 71 -6.19 -2.04 -31.05
N LEU A 72 -6.62 -3.30 -30.96
CA LEU A 72 -8.02 -3.73 -31.05
C LEU A 72 -8.61 -3.99 -29.65
N ARG A 73 -9.88 -3.62 -29.44
CA ARG A 73 -10.63 -3.91 -28.19
C ARG A 73 -11.35 -5.26 -28.32
N LEU A 74 -10.58 -6.36 -28.34
CA LEU A 74 -11.11 -7.69 -28.59
C LEU A 74 -12.12 -8.13 -27.52
N LYS A 75 -11.86 -7.88 -26.25
CA LYS A 75 -12.79 -8.22 -25.15
C LYS A 75 -14.11 -7.47 -25.27
N LEU A 76 -14.09 -6.19 -25.65
CA LEU A 76 -15.30 -5.42 -25.93
C LEU A 76 -16.05 -5.97 -27.15
N SER A 77 -15.32 -6.42 -28.20
CA SER A 77 -15.94 -7.05 -29.37
C SER A 77 -16.62 -8.36 -29.02
N ILE A 78 -16.01 -9.21 -28.18
CA ILE A 78 -16.62 -10.47 -27.66
C ILE A 78 -17.89 -10.13 -26.87
N TYR A 79 -17.83 -9.14 -25.98
CA TYR A 79 -18.99 -8.71 -25.22
C TYR A 79 -20.14 -8.27 -26.11
N ASN A 80 -19.88 -7.45 -27.11
CA ASN A 80 -20.87 -6.94 -28.06
C ASN A 80 -21.48 -8.04 -28.93
N LEU A 81 -20.68 -9.03 -29.36
CA LEU A 81 -21.10 -10.15 -30.18
C LEU A 81 -22.12 -11.03 -29.45
N PHE A 82 -21.89 -11.32 -28.18
CA PHE A 82 -22.73 -12.20 -27.38
C PHE A 82 -23.66 -11.46 -26.40
N ARG A 83 -23.85 -10.16 -26.54
CA ARG A 83 -24.61 -9.31 -25.60
C ARG A 83 -26.03 -9.80 -25.34
N LYS A 84 -26.72 -10.30 -26.36
CA LYS A 84 -28.11 -10.76 -26.26
C LYS A 84 -28.25 -12.21 -25.79
N LYS A 85 -27.15 -12.92 -25.54
CA LYS A 85 -27.21 -14.33 -25.10
C LYS A 85 -27.49 -14.42 -23.61
N LYS A 86 -28.30 -15.42 -23.20
CA LYS A 86 -28.61 -15.67 -21.78
C LYS A 86 -27.33 -16.01 -21.01
N GLU A 87 -27.21 -15.55 -19.77
CA GLU A 87 -26.03 -15.75 -18.91
C GLU A 87 -25.63 -17.22 -18.77
N ASN A 88 -26.61 -18.11 -18.60
CA ASN A 88 -26.37 -19.55 -18.44
C ASN A 88 -26.09 -20.31 -19.74
N SER A 89 -26.12 -19.64 -20.92
CA SER A 89 -25.80 -20.28 -22.19
C SER A 89 -24.28 -20.38 -22.39
N PHE A 90 -23.82 -21.32 -23.22
CA PHE A 90 -22.39 -21.44 -23.57
C PHE A 90 -21.79 -20.11 -24.06
N PHE A 91 -22.47 -19.42 -24.94
CA PHE A 91 -22.02 -18.10 -25.45
C PHE A 91 -22.17 -16.99 -24.41
N GLY A 92 -23.12 -17.08 -23.48
CA GLY A 92 -23.20 -16.16 -22.33
C GLY A 92 -21.99 -16.31 -21.42
N ARG A 93 -21.60 -17.54 -21.09
CA ARG A 93 -20.38 -17.80 -20.29
C ARG A 93 -19.09 -17.30 -20.96
N ILE A 94 -18.99 -17.41 -22.30
CA ILE A 94 -17.85 -16.83 -23.05
C ILE A 94 -17.85 -15.31 -22.92
N ARG A 95 -19.00 -14.64 -23.04
CA ARG A 95 -19.14 -13.20 -22.84
C ARG A 95 -18.70 -12.79 -21.45
N ASP A 96 -19.18 -13.49 -20.41
CA ASP A 96 -18.94 -13.12 -19.01
C ASP A 96 -17.49 -13.40 -18.57
N LYS A 97 -16.87 -14.46 -19.11
CA LYS A 97 -15.47 -14.82 -18.80
C LYS A 97 -14.44 -14.02 -19.60
N ASN A 98 -14.71 -13.77 -20.89
CA ASN A 98 -13.73 -13.22 -21.81
C ASN A 98 -14.14 -11.85 -22.40
N GLY A 99 -15.38 -11.43 -22.20
CA GLY A 99 -15.88 -10.13 -22.62
C GLY A 99 -15.64 -9.05 -21.58
N GLU A 100 -15.65 -7.80 -22.04
CA GLU A 100 -15.55 -6.61 -21.22
C GLU A 100 -16.64 -5.62 -21.66
N PRO A 101 -17.56 -5.21 -20.76
CA PRO A 101 -18.61 -4.26 -21.12
C PRO A 101 -18.02 -2.92 -21.53
N PRO A 102 -18.73 -2.13 -22.36
CA PRO A 102 -18.24 -0.83 -22.77
C PRO A 102 -18.11 0.11 -21.56
N VAL A 103 -16.97 0.73 -21.41
CA VAL A 103 -16.77 1.81 -20.46
C VAL A 103 -17.32 3.10 -21.08
N LEU A 104 -18.25 3.76 -20.41
CA LEU A 104 -18.99 4.90 -20.92
C LEU A 104 -18.44 6.22 -20.36
N LEU A 105 -18.63 7.31 -21.10
CA LEU A 105 -18.21 8.64 -20.66
C LEU A 105 -18.91 9.06 -19.37
N THR A 106 -20.19 8.73 -19.21
CA THR A 106 -20.95 9.03 -17.98
C THR A 106 -20.39 8.41 -16.71
N GLN A 107 -19.54 7.38 -16.83
CA GLN A 107 -18.85 6.74 -15.71
C GLN A 107 -17.56 7.47 -15.31
N VAL A 108 -17.14 8.47 -16.09
CA VAL A 108 -15.91 9.23 -15.83
C VAL A 108 -16.22 10.45 -14.98
N ASP A 109 -15.82 10.43 -13.72
CA ASP A 109 -15.84 11.62 -12.87
C ASP A 109 -14.54 12.42 -13.11
N LEU A 110 -14.66 13.44 -13.99
CA LEU A 110 -13.53 14.32 -14.33
C LEU A 110 -13.00 15.06 -13.10
N GLN A 111 -13.90 15.57 -12.25
CA GLN A 111 -13.50 16.35 -11.09
C GLN A 111 -12.80 15.49 -10.04
N GLN A 112 -13.27 14.27 -9.84
CA GLN A 112 -12.58 13.32 -8.97
C GLN A 112 -11.18 12.99 -9.49
N ASN A 113 -11.05 12.73 -10.79
CA ASN A 113 -9.73 12.50 -11.39
C ASN A 113 -8.81 13.73 -11.23
N VAL A 114 -9.32 14.94 -11.46
CA VAL A 114 -8.55 16.18 -11.24
C VAL A 114 -8.05 16.27 -9.81
N ARG A 115 -8.90 16.00 -8.80
CA ARG A 115 -8.49 16.01 -7.40
C ARG A 115 -7.40 14.97 -7.10
N VAL A 116 -7.54 13.76 -7.65
CA VAL A 116 -6.54 12.67 -7.47
C VAL A 116 -5.20 13.07 -8.09
N LEU A 117 -5.21 13.60 -9.32
CA LEU A 117 -4.00 14.03 -10.01
C LEU A 117 -3.34 15.21 -9.28
N GLN A 118 -4.12 16.19 -8.83
CA GLN A 118 -3.64 17.34 -8.05
C GLN A 118 -2.96 16.88 -6.76
N SER A 119 -3.63 16.03 -5.97
CA SER A 119 -3.08 15.48 -4.73
C SER A 119 -1.80 14.67 -4.97
N HIS A 120 -1.73 13.92 -6.08
CA HIS A 120 -0.51 13.20 -6.43
C HIS A 120 0.65 14.15 -6.71
N MET A 121 0.42 15.22 -7.46
CA MET A 121 1.45 16.24 -7.72
C MET A 121 1.95 16.88 -6.43
N GLU A 122 1.04 17.24 -5.51
CA GLU A 122 1.39 17.80 -4.19
C GLU A 122 2.19 16.79 -3.35
N ASN A 123 1.79 15.52 -3.35
CA ASN A 123 2.51 14.45 -2.66
C ASN A 123 3.93 14.21 -3.19
N LYS A 124 4.17 14.54 -4.45
CA LYS A 124 5.50 14.49 -5.10
C LYS A 124 6.26 15.81 -5.04
N GLY A 125 5.79 16.77 -4.24
CA GLY A 125 6.50 18.04 -4.00
C GLY A 125 6.21 19.13 -5.03
N TYR A 126 5.24 18.98 -5.90
CA TYR A 126 4.81 20.03 -6.83
C TYR A 126 3.65 20.83 -6.20
N PHE A 127 3.92 21.54 -5.11
CA PHE A 127 2.89 22.24 -4.32
C PHE A 127 2.16 23.37 -5.06
N ARG A 128 2.71 23.86 -6.17
CA ARG A 128 2.10 24.88 -7.01
C ARG A 128 1.52 24.32 -8.31
N ALA A 129 1.47 23.00 -8.44
CA ALA A 129 0.87 22.38 -9.60
C ALA A 129 -0.60 22.77 -9.76
N LYS A 130 -1.05 22.84 -11.00
CA LYS A 130 -2.47 23.10 -11.34
C LYS A 130 -2.92 22.04 -12.32
N VAL A 131 -4.02 21.37 -12.01
CA VAL A 131 -4.61 20.34 -12.85
C VAL A 131 -5.98 20.76 -13.32
N ALA A 132 -6.23 20.71 -14.62
CA ALA A 132 -7.54 20.93 -15.22
C ALA A 132 -7.95 19.72 -16.05
N GLY A 133 -9.25 19.42 -16.09
CA GLY A 133 -9.81 18.31 -16.84
C GLY A 133 -10.87 18.76 -17.83
N ASP A 134 -10.83 18.21 -19.02
CA ASP A 134 -11.80 18.44 -20.10
C ASP A 134 -12.09 17.14 -20.87
N THR A 135 -13.08 17.14 -21.74
CA THR A 135 -13.44 16.00 -22.60
C THR A 135 -13.29 16.32 -24.08
N ILE A 136 -12.65 15.41 -24.79
CA ILE A 136 -12.59 15.47 -26.25
C ILE A 136 -13.64 14.51 -26.83
N LEU A 137 -14.64 15.05 -27.48
CA LEU A 137 -15.72 14.28 -28.09
C LEU A 137 -15.46 14.04 -29.58
N ARG A 138 -15.55 12.79 -30.04
CA ARG A 138 -15.40 12.39 -31.44
C ARG A 138 -16.50 11.40 -31.85
N ARG A 139 -17.56 11.84 -32.49
CA ARG A 139 -18.72 11.02 -32.87
C ARG A 139 -19.25 10.20 -31.66
N LYS A 140 -19.09 8.86 -31.69
CA LYS A 140 -19.50 7.91 -30.65
C LYS A 140 -18.40 7.57 -29.62
N LYS A 141 -17.28 8.27 -29.63
CA LYS A 141 -16.14 8.09 -28.73
C LYS A 141 -15.87 9.35 -27.95
N ALA A 142 -15.36 9.20 -26.74
CA ALA A 142 -14.89 10.31 -25.92
C ALA A 142 -13.53 9.96 -25.30
N ASN A 143 -12.73 10.98 -25.05
CA ASN A 143 -11.47 10.90 -24.33
C ASN A 143 -11.44 11.98 -23.26
N ALA A 144 -10.94 11.68 -22.08
CA ALA A 144 -10.64 12.71 -21.09
C ALA A 144 -9.28 13.34 -21.43
N ARG A 145 -9.16 14.66 -21.30
CA ARG A 145 -7.89 15.38 -21.37
C ARG A 145 -7.63 16.01 -20.01
N TYR A 146 -6.44 15.81 -19.48
CA TYR A 146 -5.98 16.48 -18.28
C TYR A 146 -4.74 17.30 -18.62
N SER A 147 -4.80 18.60 -18.37
CA SER A 147 -3.65 19.50 -18.47
C SER A 147 -3.08 19.71 -17.07
N VAL A 148 -1.79 19.50 -16.93
CA VAL A 148 -1.05 19.59 -15.69
C VAL A 148 0.06 20.61 -15.86
N GLU A 149 -0.06 21.74 -15.20
CA GLU A 149 1.01 22.72 -15.06
C GLU A 149 1.79 22.38 -13.78
N ALA A 150 2.90 21.66 -13.94
CA ALA A 150 3.64 21.08 -12.81
C ALA A 150 4.29 22.14 -11.90
N GLY A 151 4.89 23.16 -12.50
CA GLY A 151 5.70 24.11 -11.77
C GLY A 151 7.00 23.48 -11.25
N ARG A 152 7.63 24.15 -10.28
CA ARG A 152 8.89 23.67 -9.69
C ARG A 152 8.61 22.59 -8.63
N GLN A 153 9.36 21.48 -8.70
CA GLN A 153 9.41 20.51 -7.61
C GLN A 153 10.20 21.07 -6.43
N TYR A 154 9.68 20.91 -5.24
CA TYR A 154 10.35 21.36 -4.02
C TYR A 154 11.39 20.35 -3.55
N MET A 155 12.56 20.86 -3.13
CA MET A 155 13.69 20.08 -2.66
C MET A 155 13.84 20.22 -1.15
N ILE A 156 14.25 19.17 -0.48
CA ILE A 156 14.53 19.20 0.96
C ILE A 156 15.79 20.06 1.19
N ASN A 157 15.65 21.11 1.99
CA ASN A 157 16.78 21.95 2.40
C ASN A 157 17.45 21.41 3.67
N ALA A 158 16.68 21.27 4.75
CA ALA A 158 17.16 20.76 6.02
C ALA A 158 16.12 19.88 6.71
N ILE A 159 16.59 18.96 7.55
CA ILE A 159 15.76 18.09 8.38
C ILE A 159 16.15 18.32 9.85
N HIS A 160 15.17 18.63 10.67
CA HIS A 160 15.33 18.84 12.10
C HIS A 160 14.66 17.69 12.86
N PHE A 161 15.43 17.03 13.70
CA PHE A 161 14.96 16.02 14.64
C PHE A 161 14.75 16.63 16.03
N PRO A 162 13.90 16.04 16.91
CA PRO A 162 13.61 16.62 18.21
C PRO A 162 14.86 16.67 19.09
N GLU A 163 15.03 17.79 19.83
CA GLU A 163 16.21 18.06 20.66
C GLU A 163 16.00 17.72 22.14
N ASP A 164 14.75 17.44 22.57
CA ASP A 164 14.42 17.09 23.92
C ASP A 164 15.27 15.93 24.47
N SER A 165 15.50 15.92 25.79
CA SER A 165 16.40 14.98 26.47
C SER A 165 15.75 13.69 26.95
N ASN A 166 14.42 13.53 26.81
CA ASN A 166 13.78 12.28 27.23
C ASN A 166 14.18 11.08 26.37
N ALA A 167 14.02 9.88 26.89
CA ALA A 167 14.48 8.64 26.25
C ALA A 167 13.93 8.45 24.82
N LEU A 168 12.65 8.77 24.59
CA LEU A 168 12.01 8.63 23.29
C LEU A 168 12.63 9.59 22.27
N PHE A 169 12.74 10.89 22.59
CA PHE A 169 13.28 11.87 21.67
C PHE A 169 14.77 11.66 21.42
N ALA A 170 15.53 11.25 22.44
CA ALA A 170 16.94 10.87 22.28
C ALA A 170 17.08 9.67 21.33
N ALA A 171 16.21 8.67 21.40
CA ALA A 171 16.22 7.53 20.50
C ALA A 171 15.83 7.94 19.07
N ILE A 172 14.81 8.80 18.89
CA ILE A 172 14.42 9.34 17.57
C ILE A 172 15.58 10.14 16.96
N ARG A 173 16.21 11.03 17.74
CA ARG A 173 17.39 11.79 17.26
C ARG A 173 18.52 10.87 16.84
N LYS A 174 18.84 9.84 17.63
CA LYS A 174 19.89 8.87 17.28
C LYS A 174 19.56 8.11 15.99
N SER A 175 18.29 7.88 15.70
CA SER A 175 17.85 7.22 14.47
C SER A 175 18.07 8.06 13.21
N SER A 176 18.37 9.38 13.34
CA SER A 176 18.59 10.28 12.19
C SER A 176 19.79 9.89 11.32
N MET A 177 20.75 9.15 11.86
CA MET A 177 21.93 8.67 11.11
C MET A 177 21.56 7.76 9.92
N GLU A 178 20.39 7.11 9.99
CA GLU A 178 19.89 6.21 8.96
C GLU A 178 18.63 6.78 8.28
N SER A 179 18.42 8.09 8.34
CA SER A 179 17.22 8.72 7.81
C SER A 179 17.09 8.55 6.30
N LEU A 180 15.88 8.28 5.84
CA LEU A 180 15.51 8.26 4.43
C LEU A 180 15.30 9.68 3.87
N LEU A 181 15.10 10.65 4.76
CA LEU A 181 15.02 12.05 4.39
C LEU A 181 16.44 12.58 4.18
N ILE A 182 16.73 13.09 2.99
CA ILE A 182 18.07 13.51 2.61
C ILE A 182 18.00 14.93 2.04
N PRO A 183 18.78 15.90 2.58
CA PRO A 183 18.89 17.22 1.99
C PRO A 183 19.31 17.17 0.52
N GLY A 184 18.75 18.05 -0.30
CA GLY A 184 18.99 18.08 -1.75
C GLY A 184 18.19 17.03 -2.56
N LYS A 185 17.41 16.16 -1.92
CA LYS A 185 16.46 15.28 -2.62
C LYS A 185 15.09 15.93 -2.76
N PRO A 186 14.29 15.53 -3.76
CA PRO A 186 12.92 16.02 -3.90
C PRO A 186 12.06 15.67 -2.68
N PHE A 187 11.12 16.57 -2.34
CA PHE A 187 10.06 16.24 -1.42
C PHE A 187 9.21 15.09 -2.00
N ASP A 188 9.01 14.06 -1.20
CA ASP A 188 8.14 12.92 -1.53
C ASP A 188 7.44 12.42 -0.27
N LEU A 189 6.09 12.45 -0.28
CA LEU A 189 5.29 12.00 0.85
C LEU A 189 5.45 10.50 1.13
N ASP A 190 5.75 9.69 0.11
CA ASP A 190 5.95 8.26 0.29
C ASP A 190 7.27 7.99 1.04
N VAL A 191 8.31 8.79 0.79
CA VAL A 191 9.56 8.74 1.57
C VAL A 191 9.31 9.15 3.02
N ILE A 192 8.48 10.18 3.27
CA ILE A 192 8.10 10.58 4.63
C ILE A 192 7.36 9.44 5.34
N ARG A 193 6.43 8.75 4.66
CA ARG A 193 5.74 7.60 5.22
C ARG A 193 6.71 6.46 5.55
N ALA A 194 7.65 6.17 4.66
CA ALA A 194 8.69 5.16 4.88
C ALA A 194 9.58 5.52 6.07
N GLU A 195 9.96 6.79 6.21
CA GLU A 195 10.75 7.27 7.35
C GLU A 195 10.02 7.08 8.68
N ARG A 196 8.73 7.36 8.74
CA ARG A 196 7.92 7.10 9.95
C ARG A 196 7.92 5.62 10.34
N VAL A 197 7.81 4.72 9.35
CA VAL A 197 7.88 3.27 9.58
C VAL A 197 9.29 2.85 10.01
N ARG A 198 10.34 3.45 9.43
CA ARG A 198 11.72 3.18 9.81
C ARG A 198 12.00 3.58 11.27
N ILE A 199 11.56 4.80 11.66
CA ILE A 199 11.72 5.28 13.05
C ILE A 199 10.97 4.36 14.03
N ASP A 200 9.74 3.94 13.70
CA ASP A 200 9.00 2.97 14.52
C ASP A 200 9.78 1.66 14.67
N GLY A 201 10.32 1.14 13.57
CA GLY A 201 11.19 -0.04 13.58
C GLY A 201 12.37 0.14 14.53
N TYR A 202 13.11 1.23 14.38
CA TYR A 202 14.26 1.56 15.20
C TYR A 202 13.92 1.64 16.70
N LEU A 203 12.78 2.23 17.06
CA LEU A 203 12.31 2.36 18.42
C LEU A 203 11.90 1.01 19.01
N LYS A 204 11.21 0.17 18.24
CA LYS A 204 10.80 -1.17 18.67
C LYS A 204 11.96 -2.14 18.91
N GLU A 205 13.11 -1.92 18.27
CA GLU A 205 14.34 -2.64 18.60
C GLU A 205 14.97 -2.18 19.93
N ARG A 206 14.42 -1.11 20.56
CA ARG A 206 14.94 -0.48 21.78
C ARG A 206 13.95 -0.38 22.90
N GLY A 207 12.92 -1.21 22.87
CA GLY A 207 11.96 -1.34 23.96
C GLY A 207 10.67 -0.51 23.83
N PHE A 208 10.52 0.35 22.85
CA PHE A 208 9.30 1.15 22.69
C PHE A 208 8.17 0.32 22.05
N TYR A 209 7.69 -0.69 22.77
CA TYR A 209 6.74 -1.69 22.24
C TYR A 209 5.44 -1.07 21.72
N PHE A 210 4.86 -0.11 22.45
CA PHE A 210 3.58 0.52 22.12
C PHE A 210 3.69 1.70 21.17
N PHE A 211 4.90 2.03 20.71
CA PHE A 211 5.06 3.08 19.72
C PHE A 211 4.43 2.69 18.38
N SER A 212 4.01 3.69 17.58
CA SER A 212 3.41 3.49 16.25
C SER A 212 3.92 4.54 15.26
N PRO A 213 4.10 4.21 13.97
CA PRO A 213 4.49 5.17 12.95
C PRO A 213 3.55 6.38 12.86
N GLU A 214 2.27 6.21 13.25
CA GLU A 214 1.26 7.26 13.23
C GLU A 214 1.49 8.34 14.28
N PHE A 215 2.34 8.09 15.27
CA PHE A 215 2.72 9.06 16.30
C PHE A 215 3.78 10.03 15.82
N ILE A 216 4.48 9.73 14.72
CA ILE A 216 5.42 10.64 14.07
C ILE A 216 4.65 11.63 13.18
N LEU A 217 4.95 12.90 13.36
CA LEU A 217 4.53 14.00 12.50
C LEU A 217 5.76 14.60 11.84
N VAL A 218 5.76 14.73 10.53
CA VAL A 218 6.77 15.49 9.79
C VAL A 218 6.12 16.77 9.30
N LYS A 219 6.42 17.87 9.97
CA LYS A 219 5.96 19.21 9.57
C LYS A 219 6.90 19.72 8.48
N THR A 220 6.32 20.37 7.46
CA THR A 220 7.06 20.93 6.34
C THR A 220 6.87 22.45 6.29
N ASP A 221 7.97 23.18 6.21
CA ASP A 221 7.95 24.62 6.03
C ASP A 221 8.42 24.96 4.61
N THR A 222 7.50 25.52 3.84
CA THR A 222 7.72 25.95 2.44
C THR A 222 7.95 27.45 2.30
N THR A 223 8.03 28.20 3.42
CA THR A 223 8.14 29.65 3.41
C THR A 223 9.50 30.19 2.99
N LEU A 224 10.52 29.32 2.94
CA LEU A 224 11.87 29.70 2.49
C LEU A 224 11.90 30.24 1.05
N GLY A 225 10.89 29.94 0.23
CA GLY A 225 10.90 30.27 -1.18
C GLY A 225 11.85 29.39 -2.00
N ASN A 226 12.11 29.78 -3.24
CA ASN A 226 13.03 29.11 -4.18
C ASN A 226 12.82 27.61 -4.38
N GLY A 227 11.63 27.06 -4.05
CA GLY A 227 11.34 25.63 -4.16
C GLY A 227 12.10 24.78 -3.13
N LEU A 228 12.34 25.32 -1.94
CA LEU A 228 12.98 24.63 -0.83
C LEU A 228 12.00 24.39 0.31
N VAL A 229 12.17 23.27 1.02
CA VAL A 229 11.41 22.93 2.23
C VAL A 229 12.36 22.57 3.37
N ASN A 230 12.07 23.05 4.57
CA ASN A 230 12.60 22.49 5.81
C ASN A 230 11.61 21.48 6.38
N MET A 231 12.11 20.36 6.90
CA MET A 231 11.32 19.32 7.53
C MET A 231 11.62 19.23 9.01
N PHE A 232 10.57 19.13 9.83
CA PHE A 232 10.67 18.99 11.27
C PHE A 232 10.01 17.68 11.68
N VAL A 233 10.83 16.70 12.07
CA VAL A 233 10.36 15.44 12.64
C VAL A 233 9.94 15.70 14.08
N ALA A 234 8.71 15.38 14.42
CA ALA A 234 8.14 15.60 15.74
C ALA A 234 7.27 14.41 16.15
N VAL A 235 7.01 14.29 17.43
CA VAL A 235 6.03 13.36 17.99
C VAL A 235 4.75 14.14 18.28
N LYS A 236 3.59 13.57 17.97
CA LYS A 236 2.31 14.16 18.32
C LYS A 236 2.17 14.33 19.83
N PRO A 237 1.59 15.44 20.32
CA PRO A 237 1.50 15.71 21.75
C PRO A 237 0.60 14.75 22.52
N ASP A 238 -0.43 14.23 21.88
CA ASP A 238 -1.54 13.43 22.42
C ASP A 238 -1.35 11.91 22.28
N ILE A 239 -0.09 11.44 22.16
CA ILE A 239 0.19 10.00 22.14
C ILE A 239 0.03 9.38 23.55
N PRO A 240 -0.42 8.11 23.63
CA PRO A 240 -0.51 7.39 24.89
C PRO A 240 0.82 7.41 25.67
N ILE A 241 0.75 7.52 26.99
CA ILE A 241 1.94 7.56 27.85
C ILE A 241 2.78 6.28 27.71
N GLU A 242 2.12 5.15 27.55
CA GLU A 242 2.74 3.85 27.34
C GLU A 242 3.62 3.82 26.07
N SER A 243 3.31 4.66 25.09
CA SER A 243 4.10 4.76 23.85
C SER A 243 5.42 5.51 24.02
N ARG A 244 5.61 6.17 25.15
CA ARG A 244 6.81 6.96 25.44
C ARG A 244 7.84 6.21 26.26
N GLU A 245 7.47 5.04 26.79
CA GLU A 245 8.25 4.27 27.75
C GLU A 245 9.00 3.11 27.09
N VAL A 246 10.16 2.77 27.68
CA VAL A 246 10.96 1.60 27.35
C VAL A 246 10.51 0.43 28.20
N TYR A 247 10.10 -0.66 27.57
CA TYR A 247 9.62 -1.85 28.24
C TYR A 247 10.67 -2.93 28.32
N ARG A 248 10.71 -3.58 29.48
CA ARG A 248 11.46 -4.81 29.75
C ARG A 248 10.51 -5.97 29.98
N ILE A 249 10.96 -7.16 29.61
CA ILE A 249 10.21 -8.40 29.82
C ILE A 249 10.34 -8.78 31.29
N LYS A 250 9.25 -8.76 32.06
CA LYS A 250 9.24 -9.18 33.44
C LYS A 250 9.14 -10.70 33.55
N ASP A 251 8.15 -11.29 32.91
CA ASP A 251 7.86 -12.71 32.94
C ASP A 251 7.48 -13.24 31.58
N VAL A 252 7.79 -14.50 31.33
CA VAL A 252 7.37 -15.21 30.12
C VAL A 252 6.52 -16.41 30.50
N GLN A 253 5.25 -16.40 30.10
CA GLN A 253 4.31 -17.51 30.35
C GLN A 253 3.96 -18.19 29.04
N ILE A 254 4.11 -19.50 28.98
CA ILE A 254 3.93 -20.32 27.77
C ILE A 254 2.75 -21.26 27.99
N TYR A 255 1.68 -21.07 27.26
CA TYR A 255 0.49 -21.89 27.30
C TYR A 255 0.46 -22.84 26.11
N THR A 256 0.60 -24.15 26.35
CA THR A 256 0.46 -25.15 25.32
C THR A 256 -1.00 -25.61 25.23
N GLY A 257 -1.54 -25.74 24.00
CA GLY A 257 -2.93 -26.15 23.81
C GLY A 257 -3.99 -25.12 24.19
N TYR A 258 -3.65 -23.83 24.01
CA TYR A 258 -4.58 -22.71 24.16
C TYR A 258 -5.77 -22.86 23.19
N SER A 259 -6.99 -22.60 23.67
CA SER A 259 -8.21 -22.57 22.87
C SER A 259 -8.93 -21.25 23.09
N LEU A 260 -9.47 -20.66 22.02
CA LEU A 260 -10.21 -19.39 22.09
C LEU A 260 -11.42 -19.44 23.05
N ASN A 261 -11.98 -20.64 23.29
CA ASN A 261 -13.07 -20.84 24.24
C ASN A 261 -12.59 -20.94 25.71
N MET A 262 -11.29 -20.80 25.95
CA MET A 262 -10.65 -20.96 27.24
C MET A 262 -10.37 -19.62 27.95
N GLU A 263 -11.01 -18.52 27.60
CA GLU A 263 -10.82 -17.19 28.22
C GLU A 263 -11.09 -17.15 29.75
N ARG A 264 -11.62 -18.21 30.34
CA ARG A 264 -11.94 -18.33 31.78
C ARG A 264 -11.16 -19.41 32.53
N ILE A 265 -10.13 -19.99 31.93
CA ILE A 265 -9.36 -21.00 32.66
C ILE A 265 -8.28 -20.26 33.43
N ASP A 266 -8.39 -20.38 34.73
CA ASP A 266 -7.42 -19.99 35.75
C ASP A 266 -5.99 -20.17 35.23
N SER A 267 -5.40 -19.07 34.81
CA SER A 267 -4.04 -18.99 34.32
C SER A 267 -3.06 -18.88 35.50
N SER A 268 -3.44 -19.47 36.66
CA SER A 268 -2.65 -19.36 37.85
C SER A 268 -1.27 -19.97 37.65
N ARG A 269 -0.26 -19.19 37.98
CA ARG A 269 1.16 -19.62 38.02
C ARG A 269 1.35 -20.89 38.90
N SER A 270 0.41 -21.23 39.79
CA SER A 270 0.44 -22.41 40.60
C SER A 270 0.52 -23.74 39.87
N GLN A 271 0.08 -23.78 38.58
CA GLN A 271 0.15 -24.95 37.74
C GLN A 271 1.30 -24.92 36.70
N ALA A 272 2.09 -23.83 36.69
CA ALA A 272 3.19 -23.68 35.77
C ALA A 272 4.44 -24.41 36.24
N LYS A 273 5.10 -25.11 35.35
CA LYS A 273 6.45 -25.61 35.56
C LYS A 273 7.44 -24.50 35.22
N TYR A 274 8.20 -24.04 36.22
CA TYR A 274 9.28 -23.10 35.98
C TYR A 274 10.52 -23.80 35.42
N TYR A 275 11.08 -23.25 34.37
CA TYR A 275 12.32 -23.77 33.75
C TYR A 275 13.08 -22.66 33.05
N LYS A 276 14.31 -22.36 33.45
CA LYS A 276 15.22 -21.38 32.84
C LYS A 276 14.55 -20.05 32.51
N GLY A 277 13.83 -19.43 33.44
CA GLY A 277 13.18 -18.14 33.23
C GLY A 277 11.74 -18.20 32.68
N TYR A 278 11.26 -19.37 32.26
CA TYR A 278 9.96 -19.54 31.62
C TYR A 278 8.97 -20.27 32.54
N TYR A 279 7.74 -19.78 32.60
CA TYR A 279 6.61 -20.45 33.25
C TYR A 279 5.81 -21.21 32.20
N ILE A 280 5.92 -22.55 32.20
CA ILE A 280 5.34 -23.42 31.14
C ILE A 280 4.09 -24.09 31.71
N ILE A 281 2.94 -23.83 31.10
CA ILE A 281 1.64 -24.40 31.44
C ILE A 281 1.28 -25.40 30.35
N ASP A 282 1.69 -26.67 30.55
CA ASP A 282 1.40 -27.80 29.66
C ASP A 282 0.61 -28.88 30.44
N ARG A 283 -0.70 -28.72 30.53
CA ARG A 283 -1.60 -29.62 31.27
C ARG A 283 -1.52 -31.08 30.81
N ARG A 284 -1.24 -31.27 29.52
CA ARG A 284 -1.17 -32.63 28.92
C ARG A 284 0.26 -33.20 28.98
N LYS A 285 1.22 -32.48 29.49
CA LYS A 285 2.65 -32.86 29.58
C LYS A 285 3.23 -33.38 28.26
N ARG A 286 2.86 -32.75 27.16
CA ARG A 286 3.22 -33.17 25.80
C ARG A 286 4.63 -32.73 25.41
N TYR A 287 5.11 -31.64 26.00
CA TYR A 287 6.35 -31.01 25.59
C TYR A 287 7.37 -30.98 26.74
N LYS A 288 8.64 -31.20 26.40
CA LYS A 288 9.72 -31.04 27.37
C LYS A 288 10.06 -29.56 27.52
N PRO A 289 10.29 -29.03 28.73
CA PRO A 289 10.57 -27.62 28.98
C PRO A 289 11.73 -27.04 28.20
N TRP A 290 12.77 -27.81 27.95
CA TRP A 290 13.96 -27.39 27.20
C TRP A 290 13.60 -26.94 25.76
N LEU A 291 12.54 -27.49 25.16
CA LEU A 291 12.10 -27.10 23.84
C LEU A 291 11.85 -25.59 23.74
N PHE A 292 11.20 -25.04 24.74
CA PHE A 292 10.88 -23.62 24.80
C PHE A 292 12.11 -22.76 25.06
N SER A 293 12.96 -23.14 26.04
CA SER A 293 14.16 -22.37 26.36
C SER A 293 15.16 -22.30 25.19
N GLU A 294 15.22 -23.32 24.35
CA GLU A 294 16.10 -23.31 23.17
C GLU A 294 15.48 -22.55 21.97
N THR A 295 14.16 -22.44 21.95
CA THR A 295 13.44 -21.80 20.84
C THR A 295 13.24 -20.30 21.04
N MET A 296 12.99 -19.87 22.28
CA MET A 296 12.81 -18.47 22.65
C MET A 296 14.09 -17.65 22.39
N LYS A 297 13.91 -16.37 22.04
CA LYS A 297 15.00 -15.42 21.77
C LYS A 297 15.03 -14.25 22.73
N PHE A 298 14.11 -14.21 23.66
CA PHE A 298 14.08 -13.21 24.73
C PHE A 298 13.84 -13.89 26.08
N GLU A 299 14.39 -13.31 27.13
CA GLU A 299 14.34 -13.81 28.50
C GLU A 299 13.78 -12.72 29.44
N PRO A 300 13.30 -13.11 30.65
CA PRO A 300 12.98 -12.14 31.70
C PRO A 300 14.17 -11.22 32.01
N GLY A 301 13.92 -9.90 32.05
CA GLY A 301 14.93 -8.87 32.22
C GLY A 301 15.38 -8.19 30.92
N ASP A 302 15.20 -8.83 29.80
CA ASP A 302 15.57 -8.23 28.49
C ASP A 302 14.74 -6.99 28.19
N VAL A 303 15.36 -6.03 27.52
CA VAL A 303 14.62 -4.96 26.87
C VAL A 303 13.86 -5.56 25.68
N TYR A 304 12.58 -5.21 25.55
CA TYR A 304 11.81 -5.67 24.39
C TYR A 304 12.52 -5.34 23.08
N ASN A 305 12.57 -6.32 22.21
CA ASN A 305 13.16 -6.22 20.88
C ASN A 305 12.24 -6.90 19.85
N ARG A 306 11.90 -6.19 18.76
CA ARG A 306 10.99 -6.70 17.71
C ARG A 306 11.61 -7.88 16.95
N THR A 307 12.91 -7.83 16.71
CA THR A 307 13.62 -8.91 15.99
C THR A 307 13.55 -10.20 16.76
N ASP A 308 13.83 -10.16 18.08
CA ASP A 308 13.77 -11.35 18.93
C ASP A 308 12.34 -11.87 19.10
N HIS A 309 11.36 -10.97 19.19
CA HIS A 309 9.94 -11.33 19.16
C HIS A 309 9.59 -12.11 17.87
N ASN A 310 9.93 -11.58 16.69
CA ASN A 310 9.62 -12.20 15.42
C ASN A 310 10.40 -13.51 15.19
N LEU A 311 11.65 -13.56 15.59
CA LEU A 311 12.48 -14.78 15.52
C LEU A 311 11.91 -15.89 16.40
N THR A 312 11.47 -15.55 17.63
CA THR A 312 10.81 -16.51 18.52
C THR A 312 9.55 -17.08 17.87
N LEU A 313 8.68 -16.19 17.32
CA LEU A 313 7.46 -16.61 16.66
C LEU A 313 7.75 -17.52 15.46
N SER A 314 8.69 -17.12 14.60
CA SER A 314 9.10 -17.89 13.43
C SER A 314 9.67 -19.26 13.80
N ARG A 315 10.53 -19.33 14.83
CA ARG A 315 11.10 -20.59 15.30
C ARG A 315 10.03 -21.54 15.83
N LEU A 316 9.10 -21.03 16.67
CA LEU A 316 8.01 -21.86 17.21
C LEU A 316 7.10 -22.39 16.12
N VAL A 317 6.80 -21.58 15.08
CA VAL A 317 6.00 -22.02 13.92
C VAL A 317 6.73 -23.08 13.12
N ASN A 318 8.02 -22.90 12.87
CA ASN A 318 8.85 -23.83 12.06
C ASN A 318 9.13 -25.18 12.75
N LEU A 319 8.77 -25.34 14.03
CA LEU A 319 8.85 -26.65 14.70
C LEU A 319 7.79 -27.63 14.17
N ASP A 320 6.78 -27.19 13.45
CA ASP A 320 5.63 -27.97 12.99
C ASP A 320 4.88 -28.74 14.10
N LEU A 321 5.14 -28.39 15.36
CA LEU A 321 4.50 -28.99 16.53
C LEU A 321 3.20 -28.27 16.93
N PHE A 322 3.04 -27.02 16.49
CA PHE A 322 1.96 -26.14 16.90
C PHE A 322 1.12 -25.75 15.69
N LYS A 323 -0.17 -25.99 15.77
CA LYS A 323 -1.12 -25.57 14.74
C LYS A 323 -1.23 -24.03 14.64
N PHE A 324 -1.01 -23.37 15.76
CA PHE A 324 -1.12 -21.92 15.89
C PHE A 324 -0.19 -21.45 17.02
N VAL A 325 0.53 -20.34 16.78
CA VAL A 325 1.40 -19.69 17.77
C VAL A 325 1.04 -18.21 17.81
N LYS A 326 0.93 -17.65 19.02
CA LYS A 326 0.67 -16.23 19.24
C LYS A 326 1.53 -15.73 20.40
N ASN A 327 2.29 -14.67 20.18
CA ASN A 327 2.93 -13.89 21.22
C ASN A 327 2.01 -12.72 21.60
N ARG A 328 1.84 -12.48 22.87
CA ARG A 328 1.08 -11.37 23.43
C ARG A 328 1.88 -10.75 24.57
N PHE A 329 2.09 -9.45 24.52
CA PHE A 329 2.73 -8.69 25.58
C PHE A 329 1.68 -7.85 26.29
N GLU A 330 1.68 -7.89 27.61
CA GLU A 330 0.77 -7.17 28.48
C GLU A 330 1.57 -6.34 29.47
N ILE A 331 1.07 -5.15 29.78
CA ILE A 331 1.71 -4.30 30.79
C ILE A 331 1.45 -4.93 32.17
N ASN A 332 2.52 -5.22 32.90
CA ASN A 332 2.39 -5.55 34.29
C ASN A 332 2.32 -4.24 35.11
N ARG A 333 1.14 -3.96 35.67
CA ARG A 333 0.88 -2.77 36.49
C ARG A 333 1.10 -3.02 37.98
N GLU A 334 1.68 -4.15 38.38
CA GLU A 334 2.09 -4.32 39.76
C GLU A 334 3.15 -3.26 40.08
N THR A 335 2.75 -2.22 40.73
CA THR A 335 3.63 -1.26 41.37
C THR A 335 4.50 -2.01 42.38
N ASP A 336 5.82 -1.89 42.24
CA ASP A 336 6.73 -2.20 43.34
C ASP A 336 6.34 -1.29 44.48
N SER A 337 5.61 -1.85 45.49
CA SER A 337 5.39 -1.24 46.78
C SER A 337 6.63 -1.42 47.66
#